data_4de9a2dc6cad71e8ffc2d2b951dc3fe5
#
_entry.id   4de9a2dc6cad71e8ffc2d2b951dc3fe5
#
_cell.length_a   1.000
_cell.length_b   1.000
_cell.length_c   1.000
_cell.angle_alpha   90.00
_cell.angle_beta   90.00
_cell.angle_gamma   90.00
#
_symmetry.space_group_name_H-M   'P 1'
#
loop_
_entity.id
_entity.type
_entity.pdbx_description
1 polymer ?
#
loop_
_entity_poly.entity_id
_entity_poly.type
_entity_poly.pdbx_seq_one_letter_code
_entity_poly.pdbx_strand_id
1 'polypeptide(L)'
;LIVSTLLLSFTNSLAQEERPRARDIGLEIGIFETGALNAITDVTGVRVGHETVIEGDDIRSGATAIIPAPGNLYTNPIPAWIHIGNGYGKMIGETQVREFGEIETPIILTCTLCVWSAASALKDWMYQQPGMGEHTLNPIVGETNDSRVNNMWADPIGHDEVFAALNNASSGPVAEGSVGAGTGTQAFGWKGGIGTSSRVLPEELGGYTVGVLVQTNFGGVLNMNGAPVGRELANYSFRDYVIPKGSDSDREDGSIMIVVATDAPLTARNLDRVGMRAIMGLARTG
;
A
#
# COMPACT_ATOMS: atom_id res chain seq x y z
N LEU A 1 -9.90 -56.07 -24.97
CA LEU A 1 -10.63 -55.11 -24.18
C LEU A 1 -9.61 -54.31 -23.35
N ILE A 2 -9.37 -53.05 -23.76
CA ILE A 2 -8.53 -52.12 -23.02
C ILE A 2 -9.50 -51.20 -22.26
N VAL A 3 -9.50 -51.32 -20.94
CA VAL A 3 -10.26 -50.39 -20.06
C VAL A 3 -9.34 -49.23 -19.73
N SER A 4 -9.66 -48.06 -20.33
CA SER A 4 -8.96 -46.79 -20.04
C SER A 4 -9.59 -46.15 -18.82
N THR A 5 -8.86 -46.14 -17.69
CA THR A 5 -9.31 -45.51 -16.45
C THR A 5 -8.97 -44.01 -16.52
N LEU A 6 -9.99 -43.17 -16.68
CA LEU A 6 -9.88 -41.72 -16.64
C LEU A 6 -9.76 -41.28 -15.17
N LEU A 7 -8.56 -40.87 -14.74
CA LEU A 7 -8.34 -40.21 -13.45
C LEU A 7 -8.81 -38.75 -13.58
N LEU A 8 -9.97 -38.44 -13.04
CA LEU A 8 -10.38 -37.06 -12.80
C LEU A 8 -9.59 -36.50 -11.60
N SER A 9 -8.62 -35.64 -11.88
CA SER A 9 -7.95 -34.84 -10.87
C SER A 9 -8.91 -33.72 -10.41
N PHE A 10 -9.53 -33.86 -9.25
CA PHE A 10 -10.20 -32.77 -8.58
C PHE A 10 -9.13 -31.83 -8.01
N THR A 11 -8.84 -30.74 -8.69
CA THR A 11 -8.16 -29.61 -8.09
C THR A 11 -9.14 -28.97 -7.11
N ASN A 12 -8.99 -29.22 -5.82
CA ASN A 12 -9.61 -28.42 -4.77
C ASN A 12 -9.00 -27.01 -4.86
N SER A 13 -9.57 -26.14 -5.66
CA SER A 13 -9.46 -24.71 -5.46
C SER A 13 -10.21 -24.42 -4.16
N LEU A 14 -9.47 -24.27 -3.06
CA LEU A 14 -9.99 -23.62 -1.89
C LEU A 14 -10.31 -22.19 -2.35
N ALA A 15 -11.56 -21.93 -2.66
CA ALA A 15 -12.05 -20.57 -2.84
C ALA A 15 -11.67 -19.83 -1.54
N GLN A 16 -10.73 -18.91 -1.63
CA GLN A 16 -10.43 -18.00 -0.54
C GLN A 16 -11.75 -17.27 -0.26
N GLU A 17 -12.36 -17.50 0.92
CA GLU A 17 -13.57 -16.77 1.30
C GLU A 17 -13.27 -15.29 1.11
N GLU A 18 -14.00 -14.65 0.20
CA GLU A 18 -13.91 -13.20 0.00
C GLU A 18 -14.23 -12.53 1.32
N ARG A 19 -13.23 -11.95 1.95
CA ARG A 19 -13.41 -11.17 3.17
C ARG A 19 -14.17 -9.90 2.82
N PRO A 20 -15.31 -9.62 3.46
CA PRO A 20 -16.08 -8.44 3.13
C PRO A 20 -15.28 -7.18 3.44
N ARG A 21 -15.40 -6.16 2.61
CA ARG A 21 -14.89 -4.83 2.90
C ARG A 21 -15.79 -4.14 3.95
N ALA A 22 -15.28 -3.09 4.57
CA ALA A 22 -16.03 -2.37 5.62
C ALA A 22 -17.42 -1.92 5.16
N ARG A 23 -17.57 -1.45 3.93
CA ARG A 23 -18.87 -1.04 3.37
C ARG A 23 -19.82 -2.21 3.13
N ASP A 24 -19.32 -3.37 2.78
CA ASP A 24 -20.15 -4.57 2.52
C ASP A 24 -20.87 -5.04 3.79
N ILE A 25 -20.31 -4.73 4.96
CA ILE A 25 -20.91 -4.98 6.28
C ILE A 25 -21.62 -3.76 6.87
N GLY A 26 -21.88 -2.72 6.05
CA GLY A 26 -22.61 -1.52 6.45
C GLY A 26 -21.82 -0.47 7.22
N LEU A 27 -20.48 -0.57 7.26
CA LEU A 27 -19.62 0.46 7.85
C LEU A 27 -19.28 1.53 6.81
N GLU A 28 -20.08 2.58 6.77
CA GLU A 28 -19.88 3.71 5.89
C GLU A 28 -19.14 4.84 6.60
N ILE A 29 -17.97 5.24 6.03
CA ILE A 29 -17.14 6.30 6.58
C ILE A 29 -17.14 7.48 5.61
N GLY A 30 -17.44 8.68 6.13
CA GLY A 30 -17.53 9.91 5.35
C GLY A 30 -18.92 10.11 4.76
N ILE A 31 -19.06 11.19 3.98
CA ILE A 31 -20.33 11.67 3.43
C ILE A 31 -20.39 11.66 1.90
N PHE A 32 -19.24 11.47 1.24
CA PHE A 32 -19.16 11.43 -0.22
C PHE A 32 -19.25 9.99 -0.73
N GLU A 33 -19.81 9.84 -1.90
CA GLU A 33 -19.90 8.56 -2.59
C GLU A 33 -18.51 8.03 -2.96
N THR A 34 -18.40 6.72 -3.09
CA THR A 34 -17.20 6.09 -3.62
C THR A 34 -17.18 6.14 -5.14
N GLY A 35 -16.00 6.03 -5.74
CA GLY A 35 -15.90 5.61 -7.13
C GLY A 35 -16.39 4.17 -7.32
N ALA A 36 -16.44 3.72 -8.56
CA ALA A 36 -17.02 2.43 -8.95
C ALA A 36 -16.32 1.23 -8.30
N LEU A 37 -15.01 1.32 -8.06
CA LEU A 37 -14.19 0.26 -7.46
C LEU A 37 -13.96 0.50 -5.96
N ASN A 38 -14.30 1.69 -5.46
CA ASN A 38 -13.89 2.18 -4.14
C ASN A 38 -12.39 1.93 -3.90
N ALA A 39 -11.54 2.30 -4.85
CA ALA A 39 -10.12 2.05 -4.88
C ALA A 39 -9.34 3.26 -5.40
N ILE A 40 -8.03 3.32 -5.15
CA ILE A 40 -7.17 4.38 -5.70
C ILE A 40 -7.21 4.42 -7.23
N THR A 41 -7.50 3.31 -7.86
CA THR A 41 -7.64 3.16 -9.32
C THR A 41 -8.90 3.79 -9.90
N ASP A 42 -9.83 4.30 -9.08
CA ASP A 42 -10.92 5.17 -9.55
C ASP A 42 -10.40 6.53 -10.04
N VAL A 43 -9.21 6.93 -9.61
CA VAL A 43 -8.53 8.10 -10.17
C VAL A 43 -7.97 7.76 -11.55
N THR A 44 -8.42 8.48 -12.55
CA THR A 44 -8.11 8.21 -13.96
C THR A 44 -6.60 8.15 -14.20
N GLY A 45 -6.14 7.07 -14.81
CA GLY A 45 -4.74 6.85 -15.17
C GLY A 45 -3.91 6.14 -14.10
N VAL A 46 -4.40 6.03 -12.87
CA VAL A 46 -3.73 5.27 -11.81
C VAL A 46 -3.84 3.77 -12.05
N ARG A 47 -2.73 3.08 -11.89
CA ARG A 47 -2.63 1.62 -11.97
C ARG A 47 -1.90 1.08 -10.75
N VAL A 48 -2.33 -0.07 -10.26
CA VAL A 48 -1.71 -0.76 -9.11
C VAL A 48 -1.41 -2.21 -9.50
N GLY A 49 -0.23 -2.68 -9.10
CA GLY A 49 0.17 -4.07 -9.24
C GLY A 49 0.88 -4.57 -7.99
N HIS A 50 0.81 -5.87 -7.78
CA HIS A 50 1.39 -6.54 -6.63
C HIS A 50 2.22 -7.74 -7.08
N GLU A 51 3.31 -7.98 -6.36
CA GLU A 51 4.01 -9.25 -6.34
C GLU A 51 4.15 -9.72 -4.91
N THR A 52 3.70 -10.94 -4.63
CA THR A 52 3.65 -11.50 -3.28
C THR A 52 4.66 -12.64 -3.17
N VAL A 53 5.55 -12.56 -2.17
CA VAL A 53 6.56 -13.58 -1.91
C VAL A 53 6.23 -14.30 -0.61
N ILE A 54 5.94 -15.59 -0.73
CA ILE A 54 5.71 -16.52 0.39
C ILE A 54 6.58 -17.74 0.16
N GLU A 55 7.65 -17.85 0.94
CA GLU A 55 8.62 -18.96 0.82
C GLU A 55 8.92 -19.55 2.19
N GLY A 56 9.01 -20.88 2.24
CA GLY A 56 9.26 -21.60 3.50
C GLY A 56 8.33 -21.16 4.62
N ASP A 57 8.86 -21.15 5.84
CA ASP A 57 8.10 -20.81 7.05
C ASP A 57 8.28 -19.35 7.49
N ASP A 58 9.25 -18.63 6.93
CA ASP A 58 9.71 -17.34 7.44
C ASP A 58 9.70 -16.18 6.43
N ILE A 59 9.51 -16.43 5.13
CA ILE A 59 9.41 -15.34 4.12
C ILE A 59 7.94 -15.01 3.87
N ARG A 60 7.55 -13.81 4.23
CA ARG A 60 6.19 -13.25 4.04
C ARG A 60 6.30 -11.77 3.70
N SER A 61 6.59 -11.45 2.44
CA SER A 61 6.81 -10.08 1.99
C SER A 61 6.27 -9.85 0.58
N GLY A 62 6.60 -8.74 -0.05
CA GLY A 62 6.20 -8.44 -1.42
C GLY A 62 6.51 -7.01 -1.85
N ALA A 63 6.18 -6.73 -3.10
CA ALA A 63 6.23 -5.40 -3.69
C ALA A 63 4.83 -4.97 -4.14
N THR A 64 4.51 -3.70 -3.93
CA THR A 64 3.31 -3.05 -4.47
C THR A 64 3.75 -1.85 -5.30
N ALA A 65 3.41 -1.86 -6.58
CA ALA A 65 3.69 -0.77 -7.49
C ALA A 65 2.45 0.10 -7.70
N ILE A 66 2.62 1.41 -7.61
CA ILE A 66 1.61 2.40 -7.98
C ILE A 66 2.16 3.23 -9.14
N ILE A 67 1.51 3.15 -10.29
CA ILE A 67 1.82 3.96 -11.47
C ILE A 67 0.76 5.06 -11.56
N PRO A 68 1.09 6.31 -11.19
CA PRO A 68 0.09 7.34 -10.97
C PRO A 68 -0.46 8.00 -12.23
N ALA A 69 0.22 7.82 -13.36
CA ALA A 69 -0.23 8.36 -14.66
C ALA A 69 0.28 7.49 -15.81
N PRO A 70 -0.33 7.56 -17.00
CA PRO A 70 0.13 6.83 -18.18
C PRO A 70 1.41 7.42 -18.76
N GLY A 71 2.16 6.58 -19.49
CA GLY A 71 3.39 6.97 -20.19
C GLY A 71 4.62 6.94 -19.29
N ASN A 72 5.70 7.57 -19.77
CA ASN A 72 6.96 7.67 -19.03
C ASN A 72 6.94 8.93 -18.14
N LEU A 73 6.93 8.74 -16.83
CA LEU A 73 6.86 9.81 -15.85
C LEU A 73 8.13 10.69 -15.86
N TYR A 74 9.25 10.17 -16.27
CA TYR A 74 10.48 10.97 -16.40
C TYR A 74 10.35 12.05 -17.47
N THR A 75 9.73 11.73 -18.61
CA THR A 75 9.50 12.69 -19.69
C THR A 75 8.26 13.56 -19.48
N ASN A 76 7.34 13.11 -18.64
CA ASN A 76 6.11 13.80 -18.30
C ASN A 76 5.84 13.68 -16.78
N PRO A 77 6.65 14.37 -15.95
CA PRO A 77 6.49 14.33 -14.51
C PRO A 77 5.13 14.94 -14.10
N ILE A 78 4.61 14.47 -12.98
CA ILE A 78 3.33 14.97 -12.45
C ILE A 78 3.52 15.63 -11.09
N PRO A 79 2.71 16.66 -10.74
CA PRO A 79 2.78 17.27 -9.43
C PRO A 79 2.65 16.25 -8.31
N ALA A 80 3.54 16.33 -7.34
CA ALA A 80 3.55 15.43 -6.20
C ALA A 80 4.12 16.11 -4.96
N TRP A 81 3.88 15.49 -3.80
CA TRP A 81 4.50 15.86 -2.54
C TRP A 81 4.61 14.66 -1.62
N ILE A 82 5.63 14.65 -0.79
CA ILE A 82 5.80 13.66 0.26
C ILE A 82 5.68 14.37 1.61
N HIS A 83 4.62 14.05 2.37
CA HIS A 83 4.43 14.52 3.73
C HIS A 83 4.96 13.47 4.72
N ILE A 84 5.93 13.85 5.55
CA ILE A 84 6.54 12.95 6.53
C ILE A 84 5.90 13.20 7.90
N GLY A 85 5.04 12.27 8.33
CA GLY A 85 4.45 12.29 9.66
C GLY A 85 5.37 11.69 10.71
N ASN A 86 6.18 10.70 10.33
CA ASN A 86 7.22 10.07 11.14
C ASN A 86 8.40 9.70 10.23
N GLY A 87 9.60 10.17 10.55
CA GLY A 87 10.77 10.10 9.68
C GLY A 87 11.80 9.04 10.04
N TYR A 88 11.49 8.07 10.90
CA TYR A 88 12.45 7.01 11.24
C TYR A 88 12.67 6.01 10.09
N GLY A 89 11.62 5.71 9.34
CA GLY A 89 11.68 4.82 8.18
C GLY A 89 12.46 5.41 7.01
N LYS A 90 12.52 4.64 5.93
CA LYS A 90 13.19 5.04 4.69
C LYS A 90 12.14 5.48 3.68
N MET A 91 12.35 6.66 3.08
CA MET A 91 11.57 7.15 1.95
C MET A 91 12.56 7.61 0.88
N ILE A 92 12.89 6.71 -0.06
CA ILE A 92 13.82 7.02 -1.15
C ILE A 92 13.13 7.96 -2.14
N GLY A 93 13.87 8.93 -2.68
CA GLY A 93 13.38 9.92 -3.64
C GLY A 93 12.72 11.15 -3.03
N GLU A 94 12.55 11.23 -1.70
CA GLU A 94 11.89 12.34 -1.03
C GLU A 94 12.56 13.69 -1.33
N THR A 95 13.87 13.75 -1.38
CA THR A 95 14.62 14.99 -1.64
C THR A 95 14.34 15.57 -3.02
N GLN A 96 14.22 14.74 -4.05
CA GLN A 96 13.86 15.17 -5.42
C GLN A 96 12.43 15.72 -5.45
N VAL A 97 11.47 15.02 -4.84
CA VAL A 97 10.07 15.47 -4.79
C VAL A 97 9.94 16.80 -4.06
N ARG A 98 10.69 17.01 -2.98
CA ARG A 98 10.71 18.30 -2.26
C ARG A 98 11.30 19.44 -3.08
N GLU A 99 12.35 19.16 -3.85
CA GLU A 99 13.02 20.18 -4.66
C GLU A 99 12.15 20.63 -5.84
N PHE A 100 11.53 19.68 -6.53
CA PHE A 100 10.82 19.97 -7.77
C PHE A 100 9.29 20.02 -7.62
N GLY A 101 8.73 19.41 -6.57
CA GLY A 101 7.28 19.34 -6.38
C GLY A 101 6.58 18.39 -7.34
N GLU A 102 7.28 17.42 -7.87
CA GLU A 102 6.80 16.44 -8.85
C GLU A 102 7.50 15.09 -8.68
N ILE A 103 6.92 14.02 -9.23
CA ILE A 103 7.55 12.70 -9.31
C ILE A 103 7.83 12.32 -10.75
N GLU A 104 8.94 11.61 -10.95
CA GLU A 104 9.48 11.18 -12.25
C GLU A 104 9.51 9.66 -12.41
N THR A 105 9.07 8.90 -11.39
CA THR A 105 8.98 7.43 -11.41
C THR A 105 7.66 6.93 -10.83
N PRO A 106 7.27 5.68 -11.09
CA PRO A 106 6.31 4.97 -10.25
C PRO A 106 6.72 4.96 -8.78
N ILE A 107 5.77 4.62 -7.90
CA ILE A 107 6.00 4.44 -6.47
C ILE A 107 6.05 2.95 -6.19
N ILE A 108 7.08 2.48 -5.49
CA ILE A 108 7.17 1.12 -4.97
C ILE A 108 7.02 1.14 -3.46
N LEU A 109 6.17 0.26 -2.93
CA LEU A 109 6.07 -0.03 -1.50
C LEU A 109 6.61 -1.45 -1.26
N THR A 110 7.34 -1.64 -0.17
CA THR A 110 7.99 -2.93 0.14
C THR A 110 8.37 -3.07 1.61
N CYS A 111 9.21 -4.04 1.96
CA CYS A 111 9.73 -4.26 3.30
C CYS A 111 10.87 -3.29 3.66
N THR A 112 11.16 -3.15 4.96
CA THR A 112 12.09 -2.12 5.47
C THR A 112 13.53 -2.25 4.94
N LEU A 113 14.07 -3.44 4.78
CA LEU A 113 15.42 -3.64 4.24
C LEU A 113 15.43 -3.81 2.71
N CYS A 114 14.29 -4.13 2.11
CA CYS A 114 14.14 -4.33 0.66
C CYS A 114 14.18 -3.01 -0.15
N VAL A 115 14.15 -1.84 0.49
CA VAL A 115 14.07 -0.55 -0.20
C VAL A 115 15.24 -0.30 -1.15
N TRP A 116 16.42 -0.80 -0.83
CA TRP A 116 17.62 -0.58 -1.62
C TRP A 116 17.60 -1.40 -2.92
N SER A 117 17.26 -2.68 -2.80
CA SER A 117 17.09 -3.59 -3.93
C SER A 117 15.93 -3.12 -4.81
N ALA A 118 14.81 -2.72 -4.20
CA ALA A 118 13.64 -2.20 -4.91
C ALA A 118 13.94 -0.88 -5.65
N ALA A 119 14.72 0.03 -5.07
CA ALA A 119 15.12 1.27 -5.73
C ALA A 119 16.03 1.01 -6.94
N SER A 120 16.97 0.07 -6.81
CA SER A 120 17.81 -0.36 -7.94
C SER A 120 16.97 -0.98 -9.05
N ALA A 121 16.03 -1.85 -8.71
CA ALA A 121 15.13 -2.48 -9.67
C ALA A 121 14.21 -1.46 -10.37
N LEU A 122 13.63 -0.51 -9.63
CA LEU A 122 12.81 0.55 -10.23
C LEU A 122 13.61 1.41 -11.21
N LYS A 123 14.84 1.76 -10.87
CA LYS A 123 15.76 2.45 -11.77
C LYS A 123 15.96 1.66 -13.06
N ASP A 124 16.24 0.35 -12.96
CA ASP A 124 16.48 -0.50 -14.12
C ASP A 124 15.23 -0.68 -14.99
N TRP A 125 14.04 -0.73 -14.37
CA TRP A 125 12.77 -0.74 -15.09
C TRP A 125 12.52 0.57 -15.83
N MET A 126 12.84 1.72 -15.21
CA MET A 126 12.69 3.04 -15.83
C MET A 126 13.58 3.19 -17.07
N TYR A 127 14.81 2.67 -17.04
CA TYR A 127 15.68 2.71 -18.22
C TYR A 127 15.15 1.91 -19.42
N GLN A 128 14.20 1.01 -19.20
CA GLN A 128 13.53 0.29 -20.29
C GLN A 128 12.33 1.06 -20.87
N GLN A 129 11.94 2.19 -20.24
CA GLN A 129 10.79 2.95 -20.70
C GLN A 129 11.14 3.78 -21.95
N PRO A 130 10.21 3.88 -22.93
CA PRO A 130 10.41 4.70 -24.10
C PRO A 130 10.76 6.14 -23.76
N GLY A 131 11.80 6.69 -24.39
CA GLY A 131 12.21 8.09 -24.21
C GLY A 131 13.03 8.37 -22.95
N MET A 132 13.37 7.35 -22.14
CA MET A 132 14.16 7.55 -20.91
C MET A 132 15.59 8.04 -21.23
N GLY A 133 16.26 7.45 -22.22
CA GLY A 133 17.65 7.79 -22.53
C GLY A 133 18.64 7.50 -21.38
N GLU A 134 19.83 8.09 -21.45
CA GLU A 134 20.89 7.99 -20.43
C GLU A 134 20.82 9.20 -19.48
N HIS A 135 19.86 9.22 -18.58
CA HIS A 135 19.65 10.30 -17.60
C HIS A 135 19.71 9.78 -16.18
N THR A 136 20.03 10.66 -15.23
CA THR A 136 19.85 10.38 -13.80
C THR A 136 18.37 10.38 -13.47
N LEU A 137 17.98 9.60 -12.48
CA LEU A 137 16.61 9.58 -11.95
C LEU A 137 16.60 9.28 -10.45
N ASN A 138 15.50 9.61 -9.78
CA ASN A 138 15.32 9.39 -8.35
C ASN A 138 14.13 8.43 -8.13
N PRO A 139 14.40 7.15 -7.88
CA PRO A 139 13.33 6.18 -7.61
C PRO A 139 12.54 6.56 -6.37
N ILE A 140 11.22 6.37 -6.40
CA ILE A 140 10.36 6.58 -5.24
C ILE A 140 10.05 5.23 -4.60
N VAL A 141 10.59 4.98 -3.41
CA VAL A 141 10.36 3.73 -2.67
C VAL A 141 10.06 4.02 -1.21
N GLY A 142 8.89 3.54 -0.74
CA GLY A 142 8.47 3.58 0.64
C GLY A 142 8.45 2.19 1.28
N GLU A 143 8.41 2.12 2.61
CA GLU A 143 8.51 0.85 3.32
C GLU A 143 7.71 0.78 4.61
N THR A 144 7.46 -0.45 5.04
CA THR A 144 7.11 -0.75 6.42
C THR A 144 7.94 -1.91 6.95
N ASN A 145 8.14 -1.94 8.28
CA ASN A 145 8.92 -2.98 8.94
C ASN A 145 8.03 -4.21 9.22
N ASP A 146 8.12 -5.22 8.38
CA ASP A 146 7.36 -6.48 8.45
C ASP A 146 8.05 -7.59 9.27
N SER A 147 9.12 -7.29 10.00
CA SER A 147 9.99 -8.26 10.70
C SER A 147 9.31 -9.18 11.72
N ARG A 148 8.08 -8.87 12.12
CA ARG A 148 7.30 -9.73 13.02
C ARG A 148 6.81 -11.02 12.37
N VAL A 149 6.61 -10.99 11.05
CA VAL A 149 6.04 -12.09 10.27
C VAL A 149 7.01 -12.55 9.18
N ASN A 150 7.90 -11.64 8.76
CA ASN A 150 8.86 -11.84 7.69
C ASN A 150 10.30 -11.84 8.21
N ASN A 151 11.13 -12.74 7.70
CA ASN A 151 12.56 -12.66 7.86
C ASN A 151 13.13 -11.55 6.98
N MET A 152 13.12 -10.32 7.47
CA MET A 152 13.57 -9.14 6.72
C MET A 152 15.04 -9.18 6.30
N TRP A 153 15.87 -10.03 6.98
CA TRP A 153 17.30 -10.15 6.67
C TRP A 153 17.56 -10.95 5.38
N ALA A 154 16.57 -11.70 4.91
CA ALA A 154 16.66 -12.46 3.67
C ALA A 154 16.63 -11.55 2.42
N ASP A 155 16.21 -10.26 2.57
CA ASP A 155 16.04 -9.31 1.46
C ASP A 155 15.29 -9.93 0.25
N PRO A 156 14.05 -10.42 0.47
CA PRO A 156 13.40 -11.29 -0.51
C PRO A 156 12.82 -10.53 -1.72
N ILE A 157 12.94 -9.21 -1.77
CA ILE A 157 12.37 -8.39 -2.83
C ILE A 157 13.48 -7.75 -3.65
N GLY A 158 13.67 -8.25 -4.84
CA GLY A 158 14.66 -7.80 -5.79
C GLY A 158 14.08 -7.32 -7.11
N HIS A 159 14.84 -7.54 -8.14
CA HIS A 159 14.54 -7.11 -9.50
C HIS A 159 13.27 -7.77 -10.07
N ASP A 160 13.15 -9.09 -9.91
CA ASP A 160 12.06 -9.86 -10.51
C ASP A 160 10.71 -9.50 -9.89
N GLU A 161 10.65 -9.33 -8.57
CA GLU A 161 9.44 -9.00 -7.82
C GLU A 161 8.96 -7.56 -8.13
N VAL A 162 9.88 -6.60 -8.22
CA VAL A 162 9.54 -5.22 -8.57
C VAL A 162 9.07 -5.12 -10.02
N PHE A 163 9.74 -5.81 -10.95
CA PHE A 163 9.33 -5.86 -12.34
C PHE A 163 7.96 -6.54 -12.50
N ALA A 164 7.72 -7.64 -11.78
CA ALA A 164 6.42 -8.31 -11.79
C ALA A 164 5.31 -7.37 -11.30
N ALA A 165 5.51 -6.68 -10.16
CA ALA A 165 4.54 -5.73 -9.64
C ALA A 165 4.25 -4.59 -10.63
N LEU A 166 5.29 -4.01 -11.26
CA LEU A 166 5.13 -2.93 -12.25
C LEU A 166 4.42 -3.42 -13.53
N ASN A 167 4.79 -4.59 -14.04
CA ASN A 167 4.23 -5.13 -15.28
C ASN A 167 2.79 -5.65 -15.11
N ASN A 168 2.42 -6.10 -13.90
CA ASN A 168 1.06 -6.54 -13.56
C ASN A 168 0.13 -5.37 -13.18
N ALA A 169 0.62 -4.12 -13.15
CA ALA A 169 -0.16 -2.97 -12.73
C ALA A 169 -1.34 -2.70 -13.69
N SER A 170 -2.54 -2.63 -13.13
CA SER A 170 -3.80 -2.41 -13.83
C SER A 170 -4.65 -1.32 -13.18
N SER A 171 -5.59 -0.75 -13.94
CA SER A 171 -6.59 0.23 -13.46
C SER A 171 -7.88 -0.43 -12.95
N GLY A 172 -7.87 -1.76 -12.79
CA GLY A 172 -9.01 -2.53 -12.27
C GLY A 172 -9.11 -2.51 -10.74
N PRO A 173 -9.88 -3.46 -10.18
CA PRO A 173 -9.94 -3.67 -8.74
C PRO A 173 -8.55 -3.92 -8.16
N VAL A 174 -8.29 -3.32 -6.99
CA VAL A 174 -7.02 -3.50 -6.26
C VAL A 174 -7.19 -4.62 -5.25
N ALA A 175 -6.31 -5.60 -5.26
CA ALA A 175 -6.28 -6.63 -4.23
C ALA A 175 -5.88 -6.03 -2.87
N GLU A 176 -6.57 -6.45 -1.80
CA GLU A 176 -6.39 -5.92 -0.45
C GLU A 176 -5.93 -7.03 0.54
N GLY A 177 -5.42 -6.62 1.69
CA GLY A 177 -4.98 -7.52 2.75
C GLY A 177 -3.55 -8.01 2.56
N SER A 178 -3.34 -9.32 2.68
CA SER A 178 -2.01 -9.97 2.65
C SER A 178 -1.50 -10.16 1.21
N VAL A 179 -1.32 -9.07 0.49
CA VAL A 179 -0.82 -9.07 -0.90
C VAL A 179 0.31 -8.06 -1.05
N GLY A 180 1.24 -8.34 -1.95
CA GLY A 180 2.35 -7.44 -2.23
C GLY A 180 3.07 -6.99 -0.96
N ALA A 181 3.34 -5.71 -0.84
CA ALA A 181 3.99 -5.09 0.32
C ALA A 181 3.22 -5.25 1.65
N GLY A 182 1.95 -5.64 1.60
CA GLY A 182 1.13 -5.89 2.80
C GLY A 182 1.22 -7.32 3.35
N THR A 183 1.97 -8.21 2.72
CA THR A 183 1.98 -9.64 3.05
C THR A 183 2.48 -9.93 4.47
N GLY A 184 3.55 -9.28 4.92
CA GLY A 184 4.17 -9.51 6.25
C GLY A 184 3.74 -8.52 7.32
N THR A 185 2.82 -7.59 7.06
CA THR A 185 2.50 -6.48 7.96
C THR A 185 1.46 -6.83 9.02
N GLN A 186 1.46 -6.10 10.13
CA GLN A 186 0.48 -6.19 11.22
C GLN A 186 -0.06 -4.80 11.54
N ALA A 187 -1.34 -4.71 11.93
CA ALA A 187 -1.93 -3.46 12.35
C ALA A 187 -2.90 -3.67 13.52
N PHE A 188 -2.79 -2.85 14.58
CA PHE A 188 -3.61 -2.90 15.78
C PHE A 188 -3.65 -4.27 16.49
N GLY A 189 -2.59 -5.07 16.38
CA GLY A 189 -2.55 -6.43 16.92
C GLY A 189 -3.24 -7.49 16.04
N TRP A 190 -3.70 -7.13 14.85
CA TRP A 190 -4.22 -8.05 13.82
C TRP A 190 -3.29 -8.07 12.59
N LYS A 191 -3.59 -8.97 11.67
CA LYS A 191 -2.94 -8.96 10.37
C LYS A 191 -3.23 -7.64 9.66
N GLY A 192 -2.16 -6.88 9.33
CA GLY A 192 -2.21 -5.70 8.50
C GLY A 192 -2.31 -6.04 7.00
N GLY A 193 -2.01 -5.08 6.15
CA GLY A 193 -2.01 -5.33 4.71
C GLY A 193 -2.13 -4.08 3.86
N ILE A 194 -2.41 -4.32 2.59
CA ILE A 194 -2.84 -3.28 1.65
C ILE A 194 -4.32 -3.00 1.86
N GLY A 195 -4.67 -1.74 1.86
CA GLY A 195 -6.05 -1.28 1.83
C GLY A 195 -6.23 -0.14 0.84
N THR A 196 -7.43 0.01 0.28
CA THR A 196 -7.71 1.09 -0.67
C THR A 196 -9.12 1.62 -0.54
N SER A 197 -9.33 2.86 -0.96
CA SER A 197 -10.65 3.50 -0.98
C SER A 197 -10.64 4.73 -1.90
N SER A 198 -11.82 5.16 -2.34
CA SER A 198 -11.97 6.40 -3.08
C SER A 198 -13.19 7.21 -2.61
N ARG A 199 -13.21 8.49 -2.95
CA ARG A 199 -14.37 9.37 -2.83
C ARG A 199 -14.46 10.25 -4.07
N VAL A 200 -15.70 10.43 -4.54
CA VAL A 200 -16.01 11.34 -5.64
C VAL A 200 -16.69 12.57 -5.07
N LEU A 201 -16.20 13.73 -5.40
CA LEU A 201 -16.82 14.99 -5.00
C LEU A 201 -18.04 15.26 -5.89
N PRO A 202 -19.10 15.90 -5.36
CA PRO A 202 -20.21 16.40 -6.17
C PRO A 202 -19.73 17.33 -7.30
N GLU A 203 -20.49 17.40 -8.39
CA GLU A 203 -20.18 18.24 -9.55
C GLU A 203 -20.01 19.71 -9.16
N GLU A 204 -20.81 20.21 -8.22
CA GLU A 204 -20.73 21.57 -7.69
C GLU A 204 -19.39 21.87 -6.99
N LEU A 205 -18.67 20.83 -6.58
CA LEU A 205 -17.32 20.90 -6.00
C LEU A 205 -16.23 20.48 -6.99
N GLY A 206 -16.58 20.32 -8.26
CA GLY A 206 -15.69 20.02 -9.37
C GLY A 206 -15.67 18.57 -9.81
N GLY A 207 -16.45 17.67 -9.21
CA GLY A 207 -16.57 16.26 -9.60
C GLY A 207 -15.30 15.43 -9.44
N TYR A 208 -14.28 15.95 -8.74
CA TYR A 208 -12.98 15.30 -8.63
C TYR A 208 -13.03 14.02 -7.81
N THR A 209 -12.18 13.07 -8.18
CA THR A 209 -11.95 11.83 -7.45
C THR A 209 -10.72 11.94 -6.57
N VAL A 210 -10.82 11.45 -5.33
CA VAL A 210 -9.70 11.25 -4.42
C VAL A 210 -9.61 9.76 -4.11
N GLY A 211 -8.49 9.14 -4.44
CA GLY A 211 -8.21 7.75 -4.18
C GLY A 211 -7.07 7.60 -3.19
N VAL A 212 -7.13 6.58 -2.34
CA VAL A 212 -6.11 6.28 -1.33
C VAL A 212 -5.74 4.82 -1.38
N LEU A 213 -4.44 4.52 -1.26
CA LEU A 213 -3.91 3.19 -0.99
C LEU A 213 -3.02 3.27 0.25
N VAL A 214 -3.15 2.29 1.15
CA VAL A 214 -2.34 2.21 2.36
C VAL A 214 -1.61 0.87 2.45
N GLN A 215 -0.39 0.90 2.96
CA GLN A 215 0.34 -0.25 3.49
C GLN A 215 0.43 -0.07 5.01
N THR A 216 -0.31 -0.89 5.77
CA THR A 216 -0.48 -0.70 7.22
C THR A 216 0.45 -1.59 8.02
N ASN A 217 1.20 -1.02 8.98
CA ASN A 217 2.05 -1.78 9.89
C ASN A 217 2.29 -1.00 11.18
N PHE A 218 1.28 -0.91 12.05
CA PHE A 218 1.37 -0.10 13.27
C PHE A 218 0.49 -0.64 14.39
N GLY A 219 0.84 -0.29 15.63
CA GLY A 219 0.03 -0.58 16.82
C GLY A 219 -1.04 0.48 17.08
N GLY A 220 -1.65 0.44 18.26
CA GLY A 220 -2.66 1.40 18.70
C GLY A 220 -3.91 0.70 19.25
N VAL A 221 -5.00 1.45 19.37
CA VAL A 221 -6.30 0.99 19.89
C VAL A 221 -7.35 1.21 18.81
N LEU A 222 -7.65 0.18 18.03
CA LEU A 222 -8.54 0.29 16.86
C LEU A 222 -9.89 0.93 17.18
N ASN A 223 -10.19 2.01 16.47
CA ASN A 223 -11.49 2.65 16.39
C ASN A 223 -12.06 2.53 14.97
N MET A 224 -13.29 2.08 14.85
CA MET A 224 -14.00 1.99 13.58
C MET A 224 -15.24 2.86 13.64
N ASN A 225 -15.20 4.03 12.99
CA ASN A 225 -16.30 5.01 12.97
C ASN A 225 -16.84 5.38 14.38
N GLY A 226 -15.92 5.52 15.34
CA GLY A 226 -16.25 5.85 16.74
C GLY A 226 -16.50 4.64 17.65
N ALA A 227 -16.62 3.43 17.11
CA ALA A 227 -16.69 2.21 17.91
C ALA A 227 -15.30 1.82 18.43
N PRO A 228 -15.06 1.63 19.74
CA PRO A 228 -13.75 1.33 20.32
C PRO A 228 -13.42 -0.17 20.19
N VAL A 229 -13.32 -0.67 18.96
CA VAL A 229 -13.21 -2.11 18.63
C VAL A 229 -12.01 -2.77 19.32
N GLY A 230 -10.85 -2.11 19.35
CA GLY A 230 -9.67 -2.64 20.04
C GLY A 230 -9.94 -2.91 21.52
N ARG A 231 -10.65 -2.02 22.19
CA ARG A 231 -10.99 -2.18 23.62
C ARG A 231 -12.04 -3.26 23.84
N GLU A 232 -13.09 -3.28 23.03
CA GLU A 232 -14.18 -4.26 23.12
C GLU A 232 -13.68 -5.70 22.90
N LEU A 233 -12.75 -5.88 21.94
CA LEU A 233 -12.15 -7.17 21.65
C LEU A 233 -10.90 -7.47 22.49
N ALA A 234 -10.52 -6.56 23.40
CA ALA A 234 -9.33 -6.67 24.23
C ALA A 234 -8.04 -6.96 23.44
N ASN A 235 -7.92 -6.34 22.25
CA ASN A 235 -6.74 -6.47 21.38
C ASN A 235 -6.25 -5.06 21.00
N TYR A 236 -5.22 -4.59 21.69
CA TYR A 236 -4.62 -3.27 21.50
C TYR A 236 -3.22 -3.21 22.10
N SER A 237 -2.43 -2.25 21.63
CA SER A 237 -1.09 -1.97 22.15
C SER A 237 -1.11 -1.65 23.65
N PHE A 238 -0.09 -2.11 24.35
CA PHE A 238 0.07 -1.90 25.81
C PHE A 238 -1.01 -2.54 26.71
N ARG A 239 -1.88 -3.40 26.16
CA ARG A 239 -2.94 -4.06 26.91
C ARG A 239 -2.41 -4.75 28.18
N ASP A 240 -1.30 -5.47 28.06
CA ASP A 240 -0.75 -6.28 29.15
C ASP A 240 -0.15 -5.45 30.31
N TYR A 241 0.11 -4.17 30.05
CA TYR A 241 0.48 -3.21 31.11
C TYR A 241 -0.72 -2.62 31.85
N VAL A 242 -1.88 -2.64 31.22
CA VAL A 242 -3.12 -2.06 31.75
C VAL A 242 -3.99 -3.14 32.42
N ILE A 243 -3.98 -4.36 31.91
CA ILE A 243 -4.71 -5.50 32.44
C ILE A 243 -3.70 -6.52 32.95
N PRO A 244 -3.62 -6.76 34.29
CA PRO A 244 -2.62 -7.68 34.83
C PRO A 244 -2.85 -9.10 34.37
N LYS A 245 -2.06 -9.59 33.45
CA LYS A 245 -1.78 -11.02 33.16
C LYS A 245 -0.59 -11.10 32.21
N GLY A 246 0.42 -11.87 32.59
CA GLY A 246 1.67 -12.00 31.88
C GLY A 246 1.52 -12.53 30.46
N SER A 247 2.08 -11.82 29.55
CA SER A 247 2.69 -12.28 28.32
C SER A 247 3.58 -11.17 27.79
N ASP A 248 4.64 -11.52 27.09
CA ASP A 248 5.56 -10.60 26.44
C ASP A 248 4.84 -9.61 25.53
N SER A 249 4.78 -8.34 25.95
CA SER A 249 4.34 -7.29 25.05
C SER A 249 5.58 -6.73 24.36
N ASP A 250 5.80 -7.16 23.15
CA ASP A 250 6.79 -6.54 22.26
C ASP A 250 6.47 -5.06 22.07
N ARG A 251 7.51 -4.22 22.07
CA ARG A 251 7.41 -2.82 21.67
C ARG A 251 6.87 -2.76 20.23
N GLU A 252 5.72 -2.18 20.05
CA GLU A 252 5.16 -1.94 18.74
C GLU A 252 5.72 -0.65 18.15
N ASP A 253 6.80 -0.77 17.38
CA ASP A 253 7.20 0.28 16.46
C ASP A 253 6.21 0.29 15.29
N GLY A 254 5.70 1.48 14.93
CA GLY A 254 4.68 1.61 13.89
C GLY A 254 5.22 2.28 12.64
N SER A 255 4.72 1.83 11.49
CA SER A 255 4.97 2.44 10.17
C SER A 255 3.76 2.30 9.26
N ILE A 256 3.56 3.28 8.38
CA ILE A 256 2.51 3.27 7.37
C ILE A 256 2.96 4.03 6.15
N MET A 257 2.65 3.51 4.96
CA MET A 257 2.67 4.29 3.74
C MET A 257 1.23 4.59 3.32
N ILE A 258 0.96 5.85 3.01
CA ILE A 258 -0.33 6.33 2.52
C ILE A 258 -0.08 7.02 1.19
N VAL A 259 -0.55 6.44 0.10
CA VAL A 259 -0.52 7.05 -1.22
C VAL A 259 -1.89 7.66 -1.50
N VAL A 260 -1.92 8.96 -1.77
CA VAL A 260 -3.15 9.68 -2.14
C VAL A 260 -3.01 10.15 -3.58
N ALA A 261 -3.96 9.79 -4.42
CA ALA A 261 -4.06 10.24 -5.79
C ALA A 261 -5.34 11.07 -5.98
N THR A 262 -5.31 12.03 -6.91
CA THR A 262 -6.50 12.80 -7.30
C THR A 262 -6.31 13.34 -8.72
N ASP A 263 -7.42 13.51 -9.44
CA ASP A 263 -7.49 14.19 -10.72
C ASP A 263 -7.76 15.71 -10.57
N ALA A 264 -7.88 16.20 -9.34
CA ALA A 264 -7.99 17.64 -9.08
C ALA A 264 -6.68 18.37 -9.45
N PRO A 265 -6.74 19.55 -10.07
CA PRO A 265 -5.56 20.31 -10.53
C PRO A 265 -4.83 20.97 -9.35
N LEU A 266 -4.20 20.18 -8.50
CA LEU A 266 -3.51 20.62 -7.30
C LEU A 266 -2.02 20.88 -7.59
N THR A 267 -1.47 21.90 -6.95
CA THR A 267 -0.03 22.14 -6.92
C THR A 267 0.63 21.29 -5.82
N ALA A 268 1.96 21.11 -5.87
CA ALA A 268 2.73 20.42 -4.85
C ALA A 268 2.43 20.91 -3.42
N ARG A 269 2.34 22.25 -3.22
CA ARG A 269 1.97 22.83 -1.93
C ARG A 269 0.57 22.41 -1.46
N ASN A 270 -0.37 22.25 -2.36
CA ASN A 270 -1.72 21.78 -2.00
C ASN A 270 -1.72 20.28 -1.70
N LEU A 271 -0.89 19.51 -2.42
CA LEU A 271 -0.70 18.07 -2.17
C LEU A 271 -0.06 17.80 -0.79
N ASP A 272 0.90 18.63 -0.33
CA ASP A 272 1.40 18.57 1.05
C ASP A 272 0.25 18.69 2.08
N ARG A 273 -0.65 19.65 1.86
CA ARG A 273 -1.81 19.82 2.75
C ARG A 273 -2.79 18.65 2.68
N VAL A 274 -2.88 17.95 1.57
CA VAL A 274 -3.65 16.70 1.46
C VAL A 274 -2.95 15.58 2.23
N GLY A 275 -1.63 15.42 2.08
CA GLY A 275 -0.82 14.46 2.83
C GLY A 275 -0.95 14.62 4.35
N MET A 276 -0.87 15.87 4.84
CA MET A 276 -1.09 16.18 6.25
C MET A 276 -2.49 15.71 6.73
N ARG A 277 -3.53 15.85 5.91
CA ARG A 277 -4.87 15.41 6.26
C ARG A 277 -5.03 13.90 6.25
N ALA A 278 -4.26 13.20 5.42
CA ALA A 278 -4.23 11.75 5.45
C ALA A 278 -3.70 11.23 6.81
N ILE A 279 -2.67 11.88 7.37
CA ILE A 279 -2.18 11.57 8.74
C ILE A 279 -3.26 11.87 9.79
N MET A 280 -4.02 12.96 9.66
CA MET A 280 -5.17 13.22 10.55
C MET A 280 -6.27 12.15 10.42
N GLY A 281 -6.46 11.59 9.23
CA GLY A 281 -7.34 10.44 8.99
C GLY A 281 -6.87 9.20 9.74
N LEU A 282 -5.57 8.90 9.67
CA LEU A 282 -4.96 7.80 10.43
C LEU A 282 -5.20 7.95 11.92
N ALA A 283 -4.97 9.13 12.50
CA ALA A 283 -5.16 9.39 13.93
C ALA A 283 -6.62 9.17 14.41
N ARG A 284 -7.60 9.04 13.51
CA ARG A 284 -9.00 8.71 13.86
C ARG A 284 -9.26 7.22 13.90
N THR A 285 -8.32 6.41 13.50
CA THR A 285 -8.44 4.95 13.51
C THR A 285 -7.85 4.29 14.76
N GLY A 286 -7.08 5.04 15.58
CA GLY A 286 -6.56 4.54 16.87
C GLY A 286 -5.14 4.92 17.18
#